data_19c1de3201ee3bad91c34a69fd208c3c
#
_entry.id   19c1de3201ee3bad91c34a69fd208c3c
#
_cell.length_a   1.000
_cell.length_b   1.000
_cell.length_c   1.000
_cell.angle_alpha   90.00
_cell.angle_beta   90.00
_cell.angle_gamma   90.00
#
_symmetry.space_group_name_H-M   'P 1'
#
loop_
_entity.id
_entity.type
_entity.pdbx_description
1 polymer ?
#
loop_
_entity_poly.entity_id
_entity_poly.type
_entity_poly.pdbx_seq_one_letter_code
_entity_poly.pdbx_strand_id
1 'polypeptide(L)'
;MDALTQAIESVDLPELVARLWPDSGARPGRPGLYRAVWRGDRNPSLSLFRARGVWFFRDHATGESGNAYHLLRAAGMSKEEAVELLLGQKPLPDLPKAMRRERPKPKPPLDQGRALQEAQARLREARELPEVLHGRGLSLQEALALGMGLSPEGDLLLPIYDRDGRVVAVKVRHRTPVDGQRYRYLARGSGTPPWYGPGFGKRPGVLVVEGELNAVALYLAVGSLLDVVGVAGVNGTLPEPDGRPTFLLLDGDEAGRKAGERWREELGGHLLDPLEGGDACEVAAREGREALRKEILARVGEALLGVEAA
;
A
#
# COMPACT_ATOMS: atom_id res chain seq x y z
N MET A 1 -0.61 -15.85 -34.31
CA MET A 1 -0.01 -16.03 -32.96
C MET A 1 1.30 -16.76 -33.18
N ASP A 2 2.42 -16.32 -32.68
CA ASP A 2 3.69 -17.00 -32.86
C ASP A 2 3.76 -18.27 -31.98
N ALA A 3 4.63 -19.21 -32.35
CA ALA A 3 4.76 -20.50 -31.69
C ALA A 3 5.14 -20.37 -30.19
N LEU A 4 5.90 -19.33 -29.83
CA LEU A 4 6.29 -19.08 -28.45
C LEU A 4 5.10 -18.62 -27.61
N THR A 5 4.28 -17.71 -28.13
CA THR A 5 3.05 -17.26 -27.45
C THR A 5 2.11 -18.44 -27.18
N GLN A 6 1.92 -19.30 -28.18
CA GLN A 6 1.09 -20.50 -28.05
C GLN A 6 1.66 -21.47 -27.00
N ALA A 7 2.98 -21.66 -26.95
CA ALA A 7 3.64 -22.51 -25.96
C ALA A 7 3.47 -21.94 -24.54
N ILE A 8 3.60 -20.63 -24.37
CA ILE A 8 3.40 -19.94 -23.06
C ILE A 8 1.95 -20.10 -22.58
N GLU A 9 0.97 -19.97 -23.46
CA GLU A 9 -0.44 -20.06 -23.11
C GLU A 9 -0.88 -21.50 -22.77
N SER A 10 -0.26 -22.51 -23.41
CA SER A 10 -0.60 -23.91 -23.22
C SER A 10 0.13 -24.62 -22.10
N VAL A 11 1.27 -24.08 -21.62
CA VAL A 11 2.10 -24.74 -20.60
C VAL A 11 1.39 -24.79 -19.24
N ASP A 12 1.43 -25.97 -18.60
CA ASP A 12 1.09 -26.10 -17.17
C ASP A 12 2.29 -25.66 -16.34
N LEU A 13 2.26 -24.42 -15.84
CA LEU A 13 3.37 -23.84 -15.11
C LEU A 13 3.69 -24.58 -13.80
N PRO A 14 2.73 -25.03 -12.98
CA PRO A 14 2.99 -25.91 -11.84
C PRO A 14 3.67 -27.23 -12.24
N GLU A 15 3.28 -27.86 -13.35
CA GLU A 15 3.94 -29.05 -13.85
C GLU A 15 5.38 -28.77 -14.27
N LEU A 16 5.60 -27.69 -15.01
CA LEU A 16 6.95 -27.26 -15.41
C LEU A 16 7.84 -27.02 -14.19
N VAL A 17 7.32 -26.33 -13.16
CA VAL A 17 8.03 -26.07 -11.91
C VAL A 17 8.32 -27.37 -11.15
N ALA A 18 7.37 -28.30 -11.06
CA ALA A 18 7.57 -29.58 -10.41
C ALA A 18 8.63 -30.44 -11.10
N ARG A 19 8.70 -30.40 -12.45
CA ARG A 19 9.70 -31.13 -13.24
C ARG A 19 11.10 -30.53 -13.14
N LEU A 20 11.21 -29.20 -13.18
CA LEU A 20 12.51 -28.51 -13.09
C LEU A 20 13.03 -28.49 -11.65
N TRP A 21 12.14 -28.35 -10.66
CA TRP A 21 12.48 -28.23 -9.24
C TRP A 21 11.56 -29.12 -8.39
N PRO A 22 11.82 -30.42 -8.32
CA PRO A 22 10.97 -31.37 -7.57
C PRO A 22 10.73 -30.96 -6.12
N ASP A 23 11.75 -30.34 -5.48
CA ASP A 23 11.68 -29.88 -4.09
C ASP A 23 10.83 -28.60 -3.91
N SER A 24 10.30 -28.01 -4.98
CA SER A 24 9.41 -26.83 -4.90
C SER A 24 8.10 -27.15 -4.19
N GLY A 25 7.66 -28.40 -4.24
CA GLY A 25 6.35 -28.86 -3.78
C GLY A 25 5.22 -28.55 -4.76
N ALA A 26 5.52 -28.03 -5.94
CA ALA A 26 4.52 -27.76 -6.98
C ALA A 26 3.85 -29.05 -7.45
N ARG A 27 2.57 -28.95 -7.83
CA ARG A 27 1.76 -30.09 -8.32
C ARG A 27 1.08 -29.71 -9.62
N PRO A 28 1.14 -30.57 -10.65
CA PRO A 28 0.51 -30.33 -11.95
C PRO A 28 -0.93 -29.81 -11.83
N GLY A 29 -1.27 -28.78 -12.59
CA GLY A 29 -2.60 -28.19 -12.64
C GLY A 29 -3.08 -27.47 -11.37
N ARG A 30 -2.28 -27.39 -10.31
CA ARG A 30 -2.74 -26.80 -9.04
C ARG A 30 -2.16 -25.39 -8.81
N PRO A 31 -3.00 -24.37 -8.71
CA PRO A 31 -2.58 -23.06 -8.20
C PRO A 31 -2.20 -23.17 -6.71
N GLY A 32 -1.27 -22.33 -6.26
CA GLY A 32 -0.84 -22.36 -4.87
C GLY A 32 0.42 -21.55 -4.60
N LEU A 33 0.90 -21.65 -3.37
CA LEU A 33 2.13 -21.04 -2.92
C LEU A 33 3.21 -22.12 -2.75
N TYR A 34 4.32 -21.98 -3.45
CA TYR A 34 5.38 -22.95 -3.59
C TYR A 34 6.75 -22.37 -3.22
N ARG A 35 7.79 -23.21 -3.12
CA ARG A 35 9.15 -22.75 -2.87
C ARG A 35 9.89 -22.43 -4.16
N ALA A 36 10.54 -21.29 -4.22
CA ALA A 36 11.46 -20.92 -5.29
C ALA A 36 12.83 -21.57 -5.04
N VAL A 37 12.94 -22.87 -5.30
CA VAL A 37 14.09 -23.73 -4.94
C VAL A 37 15.40 -23.25 -5.60
N TRP A 38 15.33 -22.67 -6.80
CA TRP A 38 16.51 -22.12 -7.51
C TRP A 38 17.19 -20.97 -6.74
N ARG A 39 16.50 -20.35 -5.77
CA ARG A 39 17.07 -19.35 -4.86
C ARG A 39 17.43 -19.92 -3.49
N GLY A 40 17.16 -21.19 -3.25
CA GLY A 40 17.36 -21.82 -1.95
C GLY A 40 16.32 -21.42 -0.90
N ASP A 41 15.09 -21.10 -1.31
CA ASP A 41 13.98 -20.78 -0.40
C ASP A 41 13.61 -21.98 0.45
N ARG A 42 13.53 -21.77 1.77
CA ARG A 42 13.04 -22.77 2.73
C ARG A 42 11.54 -22.70 2.94
N ASN A 43 10.98 -21.49 2.81
CA ASN A 43 9.56 -21.22 2.96
C ASN A 43 8.91 -20.93 1.60
N PRO A 44 7.64 -21.31 1.37
CA PRO A 44 6.91 -20.96 0.17
C PRO A 44 6.82 -19.44 -0.02
N SER A 45 7.22 -18.96 -1.20
CA SER A 45 7.21 -17.55 -1.58
C SER A 45 6.80 -17.30 -3.02
N LEU A 46 6.59 -18.39 -3.79
CA LEU A 46 6.26 -18.36 -5.20
C LEU A 46 4.78 -18.72 -5.38
N SER A 47 3.95 -17.74 -5.68
CA SER A 47 2.56 -17.99 -6.10
C SER A 47 2.51 -18.40 -7.55
N LEU A 48 1.83 -19.51 -7.85
CA LEU A 48 1.45 -19.93 -9.19
C LEU A 48 -0.08 -19.88 -9.29
N PHE A 49 -0.61 -19.16 -10.28
CA PHE A 49 -2.05 -18.94 -10.43
C PHE A 49 -2.45 -18.82 -11.90
N ARG A 50 -3.74 -19.04 -12.18
CA ARG A 50 -4.30 -18.86 -13.53
C ARG A 50 -5.08 -17.54 -13.62
N ALA A 51 -4.86 -16.81 -14.72
CA ALA A 51 -5.65 -15.66 -15.08
C ALA A 51 -5.98 -15.73 -16.58
N ARG A 52 -7.26 -15.59 -16.94
CA ARG A 52 -7.74 -15.67 -18.33
C ARG A 52 -7.28 -16.94 -19.08
N GLY A 53 -7.22 -18.08 -18.38
CA GLY A 53 -6.80 -19.36 -18.96
C GLY A 53 -5.29 -19.59 -19.02
N VAL A 54 -4.46 -18.59 -18.79
CA VAL A 54 -2.99 -18.65 -18.84
C VAL A 54 -2.41 -18.73 -17.44
N TRP A 55 -1.29 -19.44 -17.28
CA TRP A 55 -0.57 -19.51 -16.01
C TRP A 55 0.37 -18.33 -15.82
N PHE A 56 0.38 -17.80 -14.59
CA PHE A 56 1.26 -16.74 -14.13
C PHE A 56 1.93 -17.13 -12.82
N PHE A 57 3.06 -16.46 -12.54
CA PHE A 57 3.69 -16.51 -11.23
C PHE A 57 3.81 -15.12 -10.61
N ARG A 58 3.89 -15.09 -9.30
CA ARG A 58 4.34 -13.95 -8.50
C ARG A 58 5.26 -14.44 -7.40
N ASP A 59 6.47 -13.92 -7.39
CA ASP A 59 7.46 -14.17 -6.36
C ASP A 59 7.37 -13.08 -5.28
N HIS A 60 6.86 -13.44 -4.12
CA HIS A 60 6.67 -12.50 -3.02
C HIS A 60 7.98 -12.09 -2.33
N ALA A 61 9.07 -12.81 -2.55
CA ALA A 61 10.37 -12.47 -1.97
C ALA A 61 11.19 -11.51 -2.83
N THR A 62 11.02 -11.55 -4.17
CA THR A 62 11.73 -10.67 -5.11
C THR A 62 10.85 -9.59 -5.70
N GLY A 63 9.53 -9.79 -5.70
CA GLY A 63 8.55 -8.94 -6.38
C GLY A 63 8.40 -9.23 -7.87
N GLU A 64 9.17 -10.19 -8.41
CA GLU A 64 9.09 -10.60 -9.81
C GLU A 64 7.77 -11.30 -10.10
N SER A 65 7.22 -11.07 -11.29
CA SER A 65 5.98 -11.70 -11.74
C SER A 65 5.95 -11.83 -13.26
N GLY A 66 5.10 -12.71 -13.78
CA GLY A 66 4.94 -12.89 -15.21
C GLY A 66 4.44 -14.29 -15.57
N ASN A 67 4.60 -14.66 -16.83
CA ASN A 67 4.24 -15.97 -17.36
C ASN A 67 5.41 -16.98 -17.26
N ALA A 68 5.26 -18.15 -17.87
CA ALA A 68 6.27 -19.22 -17.85
C ALA A 68 7.65 -18.76 -18.35
N TYR A 69 7.71 -17.98 -19.42
CA TYR A 69 8.97 -17.43 -19.93
C TYR A 69 9.68 -16.55 -18.89
N HIS A 70 8.95 -15.65 -18.25
CA HIS A 70 9.50 -14.77 -17.22
C HIS A 70 9.99 -15.55 -16.00
N LEU A 71 9.28 -16.63 -15.61
CA LEU A 71 9.72 -17.48 -14.50
C LEU A 71 11.05 -18.19 -14.81
N LEU A 72 11.21 -18.75 -16.01
CA LEU A 72 12.46 -19.38 -16.42
C LEU A 72 13.62 -18.38 -16.43
N ARG A 73 13.36 -17.15 -16.89
CA ARG A 73 14.33 -16.04 -16.84
C ARG A 73 14.69 -15.65 -15.39
N ALA A 74 13.70 -15.55 -14.52
CA ALA A 74 13.90 -15.27 -13.09
C ALA A 74 14.69 -16.39 -12.39
N ALA A 75 14.53 -17.63 -12.86
CA ALA A 75 15.30 -18.79 -12.40
C ALA A 75 16.73 -18.85 -12.95
N GLY A 76 17.14 -17.90 -13.81
CA GLY A 76 18.50 -17.72 -14.29
C GLY A 76 18.81 -18.33 -15.65
N MET A 77 17.80 -18.85 -16.38
CA MET A 77 18.02 -19.34 -17.75
C MET A 77 18.28 -18.19 -18.71
N SER A 78 19.07 -18.42 -19.76
CA SER A 78 19.22 -17.46 -20.87
C SER A 78 17.92 -17.29 -21.64
N LYS A 79 17.82 -16.26 -22.48
CA LYS A 79 16.65 -16.05 -23.33
C LYS A 79 16.45 -17.24 -24.27
N GLU A 80 17.53 -17.69 -24.86
CA GLU A 80 17.57 -18.81 -25.84
C GLU A 80 17.14 -20.10 -25.15
N GLU A 81 17.71 -20.42 -23.98
CA GLU A 81 17.37 -21.62 -23.21
C GLU A 81 15.90 -21.67 -22.81
N ALA A 82 15.35 -20.53 -22.35
CA ALA A 82 13.95 -20.43 -21.94
C ALA A 82 13.01 -20.65 -23.15
N VAL A 83 13.33 -20.09 -24.31
CA VAL A 83 12.56 -20.27 -25.54
C VAL A 83 12.63 -21.71 -26.04
N GLU A 84 13.84 -22.30 -26.14
CA GLU A 84 14.04 -23.68 -26.57
C GLU A 84 13.31 -24.69 -25.67
N LEU A 85 13.32 -24.45 -24.35
CA LEU A 85 12.60 -25.28 -23.41
C LEU A 85 11.08 -25.20 -23.59
N LEU A 86 10.53 -24.01 -23.74
CA LEU A 86 9.09 -23.81 -23.93
C LEU A 86 8.60 -24.39 -25.28
N LEU A 87 9.42 -24.31 -26.31
CA LEU A 87 9.11 -24.91 -27.63
C LEU A 87 9.34 -26.44 -27.70
N GLY A 88 9.80 -27.07 -26.61
CA GLY A 88 10.09 -28.49 -26.56
C GLY A 88 11.30 -28.90 -27.40
N GLN A 89 12.15 -27.96 -27.83
CA GLN A 89 13.31 -28.18 -28.66
C GLN A 89 14.53 -28.70 -27.87
N LYS A 90 14.48 -28.61 -26.56
CA LYS A 90 15.51 -29.11 -25.66
C LYS A 90 14.92 -30.02 -24.58
N PRO A 91 15.58 -31.16 -24.26
CA PRO A 91 15.21 -31.90 -23.06
C PRO A 91 15.41 -31.00 -21.82
N LEU A 92 14.65 -31.32 -20.75
CA LEU A 92 14.79 -30.61 -19.48
C LEU A 92 16.28 -30.62 -19.07
N PRO A 93 16.91 -29.47 -18.81
CA PRO A 93 18.29 -29.44 -18.40
C PRO A 93 18.41 -30.11 -17.01
N ASP A 94 19.52 -30.88 -16.81
CA ASP A 94 19.98 -31.21 -15.48
C ASP A 94 20.43 -29.91 -14.81
N LEU A 95 19.46 -29.24 -14.15
CA LEU A 95 19.76 -28.00 -13.46
C LEU A 95 20.69 -28.32 -12.27
N PRO A 96 21.85 -27.67 -12.18
CA PRO A 96 22.74 -27.86 -11.04
C PRO A 96 21.96 -27.56 -9.76
N LYS A 97 22.08 -28.47 -8.76
CA LYS A 97 21.58 -28.25 -7.40
C LYS A 97 21.96 -26.83 -6.99
N ALA A 98 20.97 -25.98 -6.90
CA ALA A 98 21.01 -24.58 -6.54
C ALA A 98 22.41 -23.94 -6.65
N MET A 99 22.73 -23.26 -7.74
CA MET A 99 23.74 -22.23 -7.70
C MET A 99 23.26 -21.21 -6.65
N ARG A 100 23.85 -21.34 -5.47
CA ARG A 100 23.68 -20.37 -4.40
C ARG A 100 24.24 -19.06 -4.95
N ARG A 101 23.39 -18.28 -5.67
CA ARG A 101 23.72 -16.87 -5.85
C ARG A 101 23.95 -16.36 -4.43
N GLU A 102 25.19 -15.95 -4.14
CA GLU A 102 25.43 -15.17 -2.92
C GLU A 102 24.33 -14.14 -2.87
N ARG A 103 23.47 -14.27 -1.86
CA ARG A 103 22.49 -13.20 -1.60
C ARG A 103 23.28 -11.92 -1.61
N PRO A 104 22.94 -10.89 -2.40
CA PRO A 104 23.51 -9.59 -2.16
C PRO A 104 23.35 -9.39 -0.68
N LYS A 105 24.47 -9.17 0.04
CA LYS A 105 24.47 -9.00 1.51
C LYS A 105 23.26 -8.14 1.83
N PRO A 106 22.32 -8.59 2.69
CA PRO A 106 21.13 -7.83 2.97
C PRO A 106 21.60 -6.42 3.28
N LYS A 107 21.16 -5.45 2.48
CA LYS A 107 21.41 -4.05 2.84
C LYS A 107 20.96 -3.95 4.28
N PRO A 108 21.76 -3.34 5.18
CA PRO A 108 21.37 -3.20 6.57
C PRO A 108 19.91 -2.70 6.58
N PRO A 109 19.05 -3.23 7.45
CA PRO A 109 17.67 -2.81 7.50
C PRO A 109 17.64 -1.29 7.50
N LEU A 110 16.84 -0.70 6.61
CA LEU A 110 16.76 0.75 6.48
C LEU A 110 16.36 1.29 7.85
N ASP A 111 17.22 2.07 8.47
CA ASP A 111 16.88 2.79 9.70
C ASP A 111 15.86 3.88 9.34
N GLN A 112 14.58 3.53 9.45
CA GLN A 112 13.49 4.44 9.13
C GLN A 112 13.53 5.70 10.00
N GLY A 113 13.98 5.58 11.25
CA GLY A 113 14.12 6.69 12.17
C GLY A 113 15.15 7.71 11.66
N ARG A 114 16.33 7.23 11.29
CA ARG A 114 17.39 8.07 10.73
C ARG A 114 16.97 8.71 9.41
N ALA A 115 16.41 7.92 8.50
CA ALA A 115 15.95 8.42 7.21
C ALA A 115 14.86 9.51 7.37
N LEU A 116 13.93 9.34 8.32
CA LEU A 116 12.93 10.34 8.64
C LEU A 116 13.56 11.60 9.25
N GLN A 117 14.51 11.47 10.17
CA GLN A 117 15.23 12.62 10.76
C GLN A 117 15.95 13.45 9.71
N GLU A 118 16.68 12.81 8.79
CA GLU A 118 17.34 13.47 7.67
C GLU A 118 16.34 14.19 6.75
N ALA A 119 15.18 13.55 6.47
CA ALA A 119 14.12 14.15 5.68
C ALA A 119 13.46 15.34 6.39
N GLN A 120 13.26 15.27 7.70
CA GLN A 120 12.76 16.38 8.52
C GLN A 120 13.73 17.57 8.53
N ALA A 121 15.04 17.30 8.57
CA ALA A 121 16.05 18.35 8.49
C ALA A 121 15.94 19.11 7.15
N ARG A 122 15.81 18.38 6.03
CA ARG A 122 15.61 19.01 4.69
C ARG A 122 14.32 19.83 4.62
N LEU A 123 13.22 19.32 5.20
CA LEU A 123 11.97 20.08 5.21
C LEU A 123 12.07 21.36 6.04
N ARG A 124 12.86 21.38 7.14
CA ARG A 124 13.13 22.63 7.92
C ARG A 124 13.92 23.67 7.14
N GLU A 125 14.75 23.24 6.19
CA GLU A 125 15.51 24.15 5.33
C GLU A 125 14.68 24.70 4.17
N ALA A 126 13.50 24.15 3.90
CA ALA A 126 12.60 24.65 2.88
C ALA A 126 12.07 26.04 3.25
N ARG A 127 12.15 26.98 2.30
CA ARG A 127 11.64 28.35 2.47
C ARG A 127 10.17 28.48 2.13
N GLU A 128 9.67 27.57 1.31
CA GLU A 128 8.31 27.53 0.79
C GLU A 128 7.73 26.13 0.95
N LEU A 129 6.41 26.03 0.87
CA LEU A 129 5.73 24.73 0.89
C LEU A 129 6.17 23.88 -0.29
N PRO A 130 6.73 22.67 -0.08
CA PRO A 130 7.13 21.80 -1.18
C PRO A 130 5.97 21.44 -2.12
N GLU A 131 6.25 21.34 -3.42
CA GLU A 131 5.25 21.04 -4.46
C GLU A 131 4.40 19.80 -4.13
N VAL A 132 5.01 18.77 -3.55
CA VAL A 132 4.34 17.53 -3.15
C VAL A 132 3.21 17.74 -2.13
N LEU A 133 3.21 18.88 -1.43
CA LEU A 133 2.21 19.30 -0.45
C LEU A 133 1.23 20.35 -0.99
N HIS A 134 1.41 20.85 -2.21
CA HIS A 134 0.46 21.79 -2.80
C HIS A 134 -0.94 21.13 -2.93
N GLY A 135 -1.98 21.90 -2.66
CA GLY A 135 -3.36 21.41 -2.69
C GLY A 135 -3.71 20.41 -1.60
N ARG A 136 -2.98 20.39 -0.47
CA ARG A 136 -3.25 19.49 0.66
C ARG A 136 -3.84 20.16 1.90
N GLY A 137 -4.14 21.45 1.81
CA GLY A 137 -4.79 22.21 2.87
C GLY A 137 -3.94 22.38 4.16
N LEU A 138 -2.61 22.25 4.05
CA LEU A 138 -1.69 22.47 5.18
C LEU A 138 -0.53 23.40 4.81
N SER A 139 0.01 24.07 5.81
CA SER A 139 1.19 24.90 5.72
C SER A 139 2.49 24.14 5.96
N LEU A 140 3.63 24.74 5.61
CA LEU A 140 4.95 24.20 5.91
C LEU A 140 5.15 23.99 7.43
N GLN A 141 4.69 24.91 8.26
CA GLN A 141 4.82 24.80 9.72
C GLN A 141 4.03 23.61 10.27
N GLU A 142 2.84 23.35 9.75
CA GLU A 142 2.02 22.21 10.15
C GLU A 142 2.61 20.89 9.66
N ALA A 143 3.15 20.84 8.44
CA ALA A 143 3.89 19.69 7.98
C ALA A 143 5.07 19.34 8.89
N LEU A 144 5.82 20.36 9.33
CA LEU A 144 6.91 20.20 10.30
C LEU A 144 6.41 19.75 11.67
N ALA A 145 5.33 20.35 12.18
CA ALA A 145 4.73 19.98 13.47
C ALA A 145 4.21 18.55 13.49
N LEU A 146 3.74 18.04 12.35
CA LEU A 146 3.30 16.65 12.17
C LEU A 146 4.45 15.69 11.85
N GLY A 147 5.70 16.14 11.93
CA GLY A 147 6.88 15.32 11.75
C GLY A 147 7.13 14.85 10.32
N MET A 148 6.52 15.49 9.34
CA MET A 148 6.77 15.19 7.93
C MET A 148 8.21 15.54 7.53
N GLY A 149 8.69 14.94 6.45
CA GLY A 149 10.02 15.18 5.91
C GLY A 149 10.04 15.19 4.40
N LEU A 150 11.16 15.60 3.80
CA LEU A 150 11.37 15.67 2.37
C LEU A 150 12.57 14.83 1.97
N SER A 151 12.43 13.95 0.97
CA SER A 151 13.56 13.21 0.43
C SER A 151 14.46 14.12 -0.43
N PRO A 152 15.69 13.70 -0.78
CA PRO A 152 16.54 14.44 -1.72
C PRO A 152 15.87 14.65 -3.09
N GLU A 153 14.99 13.73 -3.50
CA GLU A 153 14.26 13.76 -4.77
C GLU A 153 12.98 14.64 -4.70
N GLY A 154 12.66 15.16 -3.52
CA GLY A 154 11.46 15.98 -3.29
C GLY A 154 10.20 15.17 -2.96
N ASP A 155 10.33 13.88 -2.65
CA ASP A 155 9.22 13.06 -2.18
C ASP A 155 8.88 13.38 -0.72
N LEU A 156 7.59 13.31 -0.38
CA LEU A 156 7.15 13.48 1.00
C LEU A 156 7.35 12.20 1.81
N LEU A 157 7.97 12.30 2.96
CA LEU A 157 7.99 11.26 3.98
C LEU A 157 6.94 11.60 5.06
N LEU A 158 5.93 10.78 5.17
CA LEU A 158 4.85 10.90 6.15
C LEU A 158 5.03 9.84 7.24
N PRO A 159 5.31 10.23 8.50
CA PRO A 159 5.33 9.29 9.61
C PRO A 159 3.93 8.78 9.90
N ILE A 160 3.80 7.46 10.07
CA ILE A 160 2.57 6.82 10.51
C ILE A 160 2.68 6.60 12.01
N TYR A 161 1.82 7.27 12.75
CA TYR A 161 1.77 7.19 14.20
C TYR A 161 0.75 6.14 14.64
N ASP A 162 1.11 5.35 15.66
CA ASP A 162 0.16 4.50 16.38
C ASP A 162 -0.68 5.30 17.40
N ARG A 163 -1.55 4.60 18.13
CA ARG A 163 -2.42 5.20 19.17
C ARG A 163 -1.63 5.90 20.28
N ASP A 164 -0.41 5.47 20.54
CA ASP A 164 0.47 6.02 21.58
C ASP A 164 1.34 7.17 21.06
N GLY A 165 1.23 7.52 19.77
CA GLY A 165 2.03 8.57 19.14
C GLY A 165 3.43 8.12 18.75
N ARG A 166 3.71 6.79 18.66
CA ARG A 166 4.98 6.26 18.20
C ARG A 166 4.95 6.09 16.68
N VAL A 167 6.07 6.37 16.02
CA VAL A 167 6.21 6.10 14.58
C VAL A 167 6.37 4.61 14.34
N VAL A 168 5.38 3.98 13.72
CA VAL A 168 5.37 2.54 13.40
C VAL A 168 5.73 2.26 11.95
N ALA A 169 5.56 3.23 11.07
CA ALA A 169 5.96 3.16 9.67
C ALA A 169 6.23 4.56 9.11
N VAL A 170 6.88 4.62 7.96
CA VAL A 170 7.03 5.86 7.18
C VAL A 170 6.50 5.60 5.79
N LYS A 171 5.49 6.36 5.37
CA LYS A 171 4.93 6.32 4.02
C LYS A 171 5.59 7.38 3.16
N VAL A 172 5.97 7.01 1.95
CA VAL A 172 6.55 7.91 0.97
C VAL A 172 5.51 8.22 -0.07
N ARG A 173 5.23 9.51 -0.29
CA ARG A 173 4.44 9.98 -1.41
C ARG A 173 5.38 10.57 -2.45
N HIS A 174 5.45 9.93 -3.60
CA HIS A 174 6.28 10.39 -4.70
C HIS A 174 5.76 11.72 -5.27
N ARG A 175 6.66 12.67 -5.52
CA ARG A 175 6.35 13.91 -6.24
C ARG A 175 5.83 13.57 -7.64
N THR A 176 6.52 12.67 -8.33
CA THR A 176 6.09 12.09 -9.60
C THR A 176 5.89 10.60 -9.41
N PRO A 177 4.77 10.01 -9.89
CA PRO A 177 4.56 8.57 -9.77
C PRO A 177 5.73 7.76 -10.32
N VAL A 178 6.17 6.73 -9.59
CA VAL A 178 7.22 5.80 -10.00
C VAL A 178 6.55 4.47 -10.34
N ASP A 179 6.75 3.95 -11.55
CA ASP A 179 6.09 2.74 -12.07
C ASP A 179 4.56 2.76 -11.89
N GLY A 180 3.94 3.93 -12.08
CA GLY A 180 2.52 4.15 -11.87
C GLY A 180 2.08 4.23 -10.40
N GLN A 181 2.97 4.03 -9.45
CA GLN A 181 2.69 4.09 -8.02
C GLN A 181 2.99 5.47 -7.44
N ARG A 182 2.02 6.06 -6.76
CA ARG A 182 2.17 7.35 -6.09
C ARG A 182 2.67 7.20 -4.65
N TYR A 183 2.44 6.04 -4.03
CA TYR A 183 2.78 5.79 -2.65
C TYR A 183 3.54 4.47 -2.46
N ARG A 184 4.45 4.45 -1.49
CA ARG A 184 5.09 3.23 -0.97
C ARG A 184 5.40 3.39 0.51
N TYR A 185 5.64 2.30 1.21
CA TYR A 185 6.26 2.36 2.53
C TYR A 185 7.78 2.38 2.42
N LEU A 186 8.45 3.12 3.31
CA LEU A 186 9.90 3.28 3.29
C LEU A 186 10.59 1.93 3.56
N ALA A 187 10.12 1.15 4.54
CA ALA A 187 10.58 -0.20 4.78
C ALA A 187 9.60 -1.23 4.23
N ARG A 188 10.15 -2.33 3.69
CA ARG A 188 9.35 -3.49 3.26
C ARG A 188 8.76 -4.20 4.49
N GLY A 189 7.53 -4.70 4.35
CA GLY A 189 6.87 -5.45 5.42
C GLY A 189 6.26 -4.61 6.53
N SER A 190 6.19 -3.28 6.37
CA SER A 190 5.51 -2.38 7.34
C SER A 190 4.00 -2.63 7.48
N GLY A 191 3.41 -3.43 6.57
CA GLY A 191 1.96 -3.53 6.49
C GLY A 191 1.32 -2.22 6.02
N THR A 192 0.05 -2.03 6.37
CA THR A 192 -0.70 -0.80 6.10
C THR A 192 -1.31 -0.25 7.40
N PRO A 193 -0.49 0.06 8.43
CA PRO A 193 -1.03 0.52 9.70
C PRO A 193 -1.82 1.82 9.52
N PRO A 194 -2.91 2.01 10.27
CA PRO A 194 -3.64 3.27 10.26
C PRO A 194 -2.80 4.39 10.88
N TRP A 195 -2.98 5.61 10.37
CA TRP A 195 -2.39 6.82 10.93
C TRP A 195 -3.32 7.38 12.01
N TYR A 196 -2.80 7.58 13.20
CA TYR A 196 -3.54 8.21 14.30
C TYR A 196 -3.10 9.66 14.47
N GLY A 197 -4.07 10.57 14.55
CA GLY A 197 -3.81 11.98 14.81
C GLY A 197 -3.17 12.21 16.18
N PRO A 198 -2.31 13.23 16.32
CA PRO A 198 -1.66 13.55 17.59
C PRO A 198 -2.64 13.71 18.75
N GLY A 199 -2.33 13.10 19.89
CA GLY A 199 -3.17 13.14 21.08
C GLY A 199 -4.42 12.27 21.00
N PHE A 200 -4.43 11.23 20.18
CA PHE A 200 -5.49 10.25 20.10
C PHE A 200 -5.93 9.72 21.47
N GLY A 201 -7.21 9.42 21.62
CA GLY A 201 -7.80 8.94 22.87
C GLY A 201 -8.32 10.06 23.80
N LYS A 202 -8.27 11.33 23.39
CA LYS A 202 -8.67 12.47 24.22
C LYS A 202 -10.01 13.10 23.83
N ARG A 203 -10.61 12.70 22.73
CA ARG A 203 -11.85 13.31 22.20
C ARG A 203 -13.03 12.35 22.36
N PRO A 204 -14.26 12.87 22.41
CA PRO A 204 -15.46 12.06 22.68
C PRO A 204 -15.84 11.13 21.51
N GLY A 205 -15.36 11.37 20.30
CA GLY A 205 -15.65 10.56 19.11
C GLY A 205 -14.42 10.39 18.22
N VAL A 206 -14.51 9.45 17.27
CA VAL A 206 -13.45 9.10 16.33
C VAL A 206 -13.95 9.30 14.92
N LEU A 207 -13.20 10.02 14.10
CA LEU A 207 -13.41 10.15 12.65
C LEU A 207 -12.38 9.28 11.92
N VAL A 208 -12.85 8.24 11.23
CA VAL A 208 -12.03 7.35 10.40
C VAL A 208 -12.21 7.72 8.95
N VAL A 209 -11.11 7.96 8.24
CA VAL A 209 -11.14 8.49 6.87
C VAL A 209 -10.22 7.70 5.95
N GLU A 210 -10.58 7.63 4.68
CA GLU A 210 -9.72 7.08 3.64
C GLU A 210 -8.56 8.05 3.32
N GLY A 211 -7.34 7.54 3.38
CA GLY A 211 -6.12 8.28 3.06
C GLY A 211 -5.54 9.07 4.24
N GLU A 212 -4.24 8.91 4.46
CA GLU A 212 -3.56 9.55 5.59
C GLU A 212 -3.41 11.07 5.42
N LEU A 213 -3.27 11.57 4.18
CA LEU A 213 -3.23 13.03 3.96
C LEU A 213 -4.60 13.67 4.15
N ASN A 214 -5.69 12.98 3.78
CA ASN A 214 -7.05 13.40 4.11
C ASN A 214 -7.25 13.43 5.62
N ALA A 215 -6.74 12.43 6.33
CA ALA A 215 -6.76 12.43 7.80
C ALA A 215 -5.97 13.60 8.39
N VAL A 216 -4.84 13.97 7.82
CA VAL A 216 -4.07 15.16 8.24
C VAL A 216 -4.90 16.43 8.05
N ALA A 217 -5.52 16.64 6.89
CA ALA A 217 -6.36 17.81 6.65
C ALA A 217 -7.53 17.88 7.63
N LEU A 218 -8.19 16.76 7.89
CA LEU A 218 -9.27 16.65 8.86
C LEU A 218 -8.79 16.85 10.31
N TYR A 219 -7.65 16.30 10.69
CA TYR A 219 -7.05 16.53 12.00
C TYR A 219 -6.81 18.03 12.24
N LEU A 220 -6.30 18.74 11.24
CA LEU A 220 -6.09 20.19 11.32
C LEU A 220 -7.41 20.96 11.39
N ALA A 221 -8.50 20.44 10.85
CA ALA A 221 -9.82 21.08 10.89
C ALA A 221 -10.61 20.74 12.15
N VAL A 222 -10.72 19.47 12.53
CA VAL A 222 -11.61 19.00 13.61
C VAL A 222 -10.92 18.26 14.75
N GLY A 223 -9.59 18.10 14.72
CA GLY A 223 -8.82 17.35 15.72
C GLY A 223 -8.87 17.92 17.14
N SER A 224 -9.42 19.12 17.34
CA SER A 224 -9.75 19.67 18.67
C SER A 224 -11.03 19.06 19.26
N LEU A 225 -11.91 18.47 18.44
CA LEU A 225 -13.23 17.94 18.80
C LEU A 225 -13.37 16.44 18.60
N LEU A 226 -12.72 15.89 17.58
CA LEU A 226 -12.74 14.47 17.23
C LEU A 226 -11.32 13.94 17.13
N ASP A 227 -11.10 12.73 17.58
CA ASP A 227 -9.88 12.01 17.22
C ASP A 227 -9.97 11.58 15.75
N VAL A 228 -8.88 11.70 15.01
CA VAL A 228 -8.87 11.40 13.56
C VAL A 228 -7.93 10.24 13.28
N VAL A 229 -8.41 9.29 12.46
CA VAL A 229 -7.65 8.13 12.01
C VAL A 229 -7.67 8.04 10.49
N GLY A 230 -6.51 7.94 9.87
CA GLY A 230 -6.36 7.73 8.43
C GLY A 230 -6.06 6.28 8.08
N VAL A 231 -6.84 5.70 7.20
CA VAL A 231 -6.65 4.33 6.70
C VAL A 231 -5.98 4.38 5.32
N ALA A 232 -5.02 3.51 5.08
CA ALA A 232 -4.23 3.46 3.85
C ALA A 232 -5.02 2.96 2.63
N GLY A 233 -6.00 3.75 2.18
CA GLY A 233 -6.96 3.41 1.13
C GLY A 233 -8.00 2.38 1.59
N VAL A 234 -8.94 2.07 0.73
CA VAL A 234 -10.09 1.19 1.04
C VAL A 234 -9.73 -0.18 1.63
N ASN A 235 -8.55 -0.71 1.31
CA ASN A 235 -8.07 -2.02 1.77
C ASN A 235 -7.01 -1.93 2.88
N GLY A 236 -6.78 -0.76 3.45
CA GLY A 236 -5.86 -0.58 4.57
C GLY A 236 -6.35 -1.27 5.84
N THR A 237 -5.45 -1.41 6.81
CA THR A 237 -5.79 -1.94 8.13
C THR A 237 -6.69 -0.96 8.87
N LEU A 238 -7.84 -1.42 9.34
CA LEU A 238 -8.76 -0.61 10.13
C LEU A 238 -8.24 -0.44 11.57
N PRO A 239 -8.58 0.67 12.24
CA PRO A 239 -8.32 0.82 13.67
C PRO A 239 -9.17 -0.16 14.48
N GLU A 240 -8.69 -0.53 15.66
CA GLU A 240 -9.52 -1.29 16.61
C GLU A 240 -10.62 -0.38 17.18
N PRO A 241 -11.89 -0.85 17.23
CA PRO A 241 -12.97 -0.14 17.90
C PRO A 241 -12.63 0.09 19.38
N ASP A 242 -12.94 1.30 19.89
CA ASP A 242 -12.66 1.63 21.29
C ASP A 242 -13.92 2.04 22.10
N GLY A 243 -15.09 1.75 21.55
CA GLY A 243 -16.38 1.97 22.20
C GLY A 243 -16.90 3.41 22.12
N ARG A 244 -16.16 4.32 21.51
CA ARG A 244 -16.61 5.70 21.28
C ARG A 244 -17.43 5.80 20.01
N PRO A 245 -18.33 6.80 19.88
CA PRO A 245 -18.98 7.12 18.61
C PRO A 245 -17.94 7.23 17.50
N THR A 246 -18.12 6.44 16.45
CA THR A 246 -17.19 6.38 15.30
C THR A 246 -17.90 6.86 14.05
N PHE A 247 -17.27 7.77 13.33
CA PHE A 247 -17.76 8.35 12.08
C PHE A 247 -16.85 7.94 10.95
N LEU A 248 -17.40 7.50 9.83
CA LEU A 248 -16.67 6.95 8.69
C LEU A 248 -16.84 7.87 7.49
N LEU A 249 -15.74 8.43 6.99
CA LEU A 249 -15.75 9.31 5.83
C LEU A 249 -14.87 8.69 4.73
N LEU A 250 -15.50 8.31 3.63
CA LEU A 250 -14.83 7.73 2.47
C LEU A 250 -15.08 8.59 1.23
N ASP A 251 -14.27 8.34 0.20
CA ASP A 251 -14.43 8.99 -1.09
C ASP A 251 -15.76 8.56 -1.74
N GLY A 252 -16.39 9.45 -2.51
CA GLY A 252 -17.71 9.23 -3.10
C GLY A 252 -17.75 8.29 -4.33
N ASP A 253 -16.63 7.59 -4.62
CA ASP A 253 -16.53 6.65 -5.72
C ASP A 253 -17.13 5.26 -5.36
N GLU A 254 -17.16 4.34 -6.33
CA GLU A 254 -17.68 2.99 -6.13
C GLU A 254 -16.87 2.19 -5.11
N ALA A 255 -15.54 2.38 -5.09
CA ALA A 255 -14.66 1.67 -4.16
C ALA A 255 -14.88 2.15 -2.73
N GLY A 256 -15.00 3.48 -2.52
CA GLY A 256 -15.31 4.08 -1.23
C GLY A 256 -16.67 3.66 -0.70
N ARG A 257 -17.72 3.64 -1.54
CA ARG A 257 -19.06 3.16 -1.12
C ARG A 257 -19.03 1.71 -0.63
N LYS A 258 -18.39 0.80 -1.40
CA LYS A 258 -18.27 -0.62 -0.99
C LYS A 258 -17.42 -0.79 0.28
N ALA A 259 -16.39 -0.01 0.42
CA ALA A 259 -15.56 -0.03 1.62
C ALA A 259 -16.32 0.52 2.83
N GLY A 260 -17.13 1.55 2.65
CA GLY A 260 -17.95 2.17 3.71
C GLY A 260 -18.88 1.18 4.39
N GLU A 261 -19.58 0.35 3.62
CA GLU A 261 -20.42 -0.72 4.18
C GLU A 261 -19.61 -1.69 5.04
N ARG A 262 -18.48 -2.17 4.53
CA ARG A 262 -17.61 -3.07 5.27
C ARG A 262 -17.04 -2.41 6.53
N TRP A 263 -16.57 -1.16 6.45
CA TRP A 263 -16.02 -0.46 7.61
C TRP A 263 -17.10 -0.23 8.67
N ARG A 264 -18.33 0.05 8.25
CA ARG A 264 -19.47 0.17 9.16
C ARG A 264 -19.76 -1.15 9.89
N GLU A 265 -19.71 -2.28 9.19
CA GLU A 265 -19.87 -3.61 9.82
C GLU A 265 -18.74 -3.92 10.81
N GLU A 266 -17.48 -3.61 10.46
CA GLU A 266 -16.30 -3.92 11.28
C GLU A 266 -16.14 -2.98 12.48
N LEU A 267 -16.42 -1.68 12.32
CA LEU A 267 -16.19 -0.65 13.34
C LEU A 267 -17.44 -0.26 14.12
N GLY A 268 -18.63 -0.61 13.65
CA GLY A 268 -19.91 -0.24 14.28
C GLY A 268 -20.17 1.26 14.23
N GLY A 269 -19.68 1.97 13.20
CA GLY A 269 -19.74 3.43 13.08
C GLY A 269 -20.88 3.97 12.22
N HIS A 270 -21.01 5.30 12.20
CA HIS A 270 -21.90 6.05 11.32
C HIS A 270 -21.18 6.37 10.01
N LEU A 271 -21.73 5.93 8.88
CA LEU A 271 -21.22 6.32 7.57
C LEU A 271 -21.69 7.75 7.28
N LEU A 272 -20.74 8.65 7.05
CA LEU A 272 -21.01 10.03 6.65
C LEU A 272 -21.10 10.12 5.12
N ASP A 273 -21.92 11.03 4.63
CA ASP A 273 -21.94 11.34 3.21
C ASP A 273 -20.57 11.85 2.74
N PRO A 274 -20.14 11.52 1.53
CA PRO A 274 -18.91 12.03 0.96
C PRO A 274 -18.90 13.56 0.92
N LEU A 275 -17.70 14.15 0.99
CA LEU A 275 -17.55 15.60 0.86
C LEU A 275 -17.94 16.07 -0.55
N GLU A 276 -18.59 17.20 -0.63
CA GLU A 276 -18.88 17.83 -1.92
C GLU A 276 -17.62 18.47 -2.52
N GLY A 277 -17.39 18.18 -3.80
CA GLY A 277 -16.31 18.83 -4.57
C GLY A 277 -14.91 18.27 -4.35
N GLY A 278 -14.75 17.05 -3.81
CA GLY A 278 -13.46 16.36 -3.76
C GLY A 278 -13.12 15.73 -2.40
N ASP A 279 -11.87 15.35 -2.23
CA ASP A 279 -11.37 14.81 -0.98
C ASP A 279 -11.13 15.92 0.08
N ALA A 280 -10.87 15.54 1.33
CA ALA A 280 -10.67 16.48 2.44
C ALA A 280 -9.50 17.45 2.21
N CYS A 281 -8.44 17.01 1.54
CA CYS A 281 -7.33 17.87 1.16
C CYS A 281 -7.75 18.93 0.14
N GLU A 282 -8.54 18.54 -0.87
CA GLU A 282 -9.01 19.42 -1.94
C GLU A 282 -9.99 20.46 -1.39
N VAL A 283 -10.94 20.06 -0.55
CA VAL A 283 -11.86 20.98 0.14
C VAL A 283 -11.09 21.96 1.01
N ALA A 284 -10.17 21.47 1.86
CA ALA A 284 -9.36 22.34 2.71
C ALA A 284 -8.50 23.34 1.93
N ALA A 285 -7.97 22.91 0.78
CA ALA A 285 -7.12 23.77 -0.07
C ALA A 285 -7.93 24.82 -0.84
N ARG A 286 -9.14 24.48 -1.29
CA ARG A 286 -9.98 25.35 -2.10
C ARG A 286 -10.83 26.30 -1.25
N GLU A 287 -11.47 25.81 -0.20
CA GLU A 287 -12.48 26.53 0.58
C GLU A 287 -11.96 26.97 1.97
N GLY A 288 -10.82 26.42 2.36
CA GLY A 288 -10.23 26.68 3.66
C GLY A 288 -10.70 25.68 4.72
N ARG A 289 -9.90 25.63 5.77
CA ARG A 289 -10.06 24.68 6.88
C ARG A 289 -11.34 24.88 7.68
N GLU A 290 -11.80 26.13 7.84
CA GLU A 290 -13.02 26.43 8.57
C GLU A 290 -14.27 25.94 7.83
N ALA A 291 -14.28 26.02 6.51
CA ALA A 291 -15.36 25.44 5.70
C ALA A 291 -15.39 23.91 5.85
N LEU A 292 -14.24 23.23 5.72
CA LEU A 292 -14.14 21.79 5.96
C LEU A 292 -14.61 21.41 7.36
N ARG A 293 -14.21 22.17 8.40
CA ARG A 293 -14.66 21.97 9.78
C ARG A 293 -16.18 22.03 9.91
N LYS A 294 -16.79 23.09 9.36
CA LYS A 294 -18.24 23.31 9.41
C LYS A 294 -18.99 22.15 8.73
N GLU A 295 -18.50 21.73 7.59
CA GLU A 295 -19.09 20.65 6.80
C GLU A 295 -19.04 19.30 7.54
N ILE A 296 -17.89 18.95 8.12
CA ILE A 296 -17.75 17.72 8.91
C ILE A 296 -18.64 17.72 10.15
N LEU A 297 -18.69 18.84 10.89
CA LEU A 297 -19.49 18.92 12.09
C LEU A 297 -21.01 18.87 11.80
N ALA A 298 -21.46 19.38 10.65
CA ALA A 298 -22.84 19.25 10.22
C ALA A 298 -23.19 17.76 10.00
N ARG A 299 -22.38 17.01 9.20
CA ARG A 299 -22.58 15.57 8.95
C ARG A 299 -22.54 14.73 10.24
N VAL A 300 -21.61 15.04 11.14
CA VAL A 300 -21.53 14.37 12.45
C VAL A 300 -22.79 14.65 13.28
N GLY A 301 -23.29 15.88 13.27
CA GLY A 301 -24.53 16.25 13.95
C GLY A 301 -25.75 15.51 13.38
N GLU A 302 -25.87 15.43 12.07
CA GLU A 302 -26.92 14.69 11.38
C GLU A 302 -26.89 13.20 11.71
N ALA A 303 -25.70 12.59 11.68
CA ALA A 303 -25.50 11.18 12.03
C ALA A 303 -25.89 10.87 13.48
N LEU A 304 -25.56 11.77 14.43
CA LEU A 304 -25.93 11.61 15.84
C LEU A 304 -27.43 11.78 16.11
N LEU A 305 -28.11 12.59 15.31
CA LEU A 305 -29.55 12.81 15.43
C LEU A 305 -30.38 11.74 14.72
N GLY A 306 -29.75 10.81 13.99
CA GLY A 306 -30.43 9.79 13.21
C GLY A 306 -31.20 10.35 12.00
N VAL A 307 -30.83 11.54 11.55
CA VAL A 307 -31.39 12.15 10.35
C VAL A 307 -30.62 11.57 9.17
N GLU A 308 -31.14 10.52 8.55
CA GLU A 308 -30.66 10.09 7.24
C GLU A 308 -31.01 11.21 6.24
N ALA A 309 -30.02 11.60 5.43
CA ALA A 309 -30.28 12.54 4.35
C ALA A 309 -31.34 11.95 3.40
N ALA A 310 -32.40 12.68 3.18
CA ALA A 310 -33.53 12.30 2.34
C ALA A 310 -33.18 12.39 0.84
#